data_a217f16fb5538183b7464ab6fed4b084
#
_entry.id   a217f16fb5538183b7464ab6fed4b084
#
_cell.length_a   1.000
_cell.length_b   1.000
_cell.length_c   1.000
_cell.angle_alpha   90.00
_cell.angle_beta   90.00
_cell.angle_gamma   90.00
#
_symmetry.space_group_name_H-M   'P 1'
#
loop_
_entity.id
_entity.type
_entity.pdbx_description
1 polymer ?
#
loop_
_entity_poly.entity_id
_entity_poly.type
_entity_poly.pdbx_seq_one_letter_code
_entity_poly.pdbx_strand_id
1 'polypeptide(L)'
;ITLLHLTDIHGQLKPVFFRPPSENFGIGKFEGIPPHLVGKVFLDYFGIEPNTPLAYAHTMLDYVPLAREYGKLGGLDRTATLIKNIRAERGEDKVLLLDGGDTWQGSYTSLKTQGEDMLEAMNLLKPDAMVGHWEFTLGQDRLSELIDKIDFPFLGGNVFDTEWDEPVFESTSYFEKGGVKIAVIGQHFP
;
A
#
# COMPACT_ATOMS: atom_id res chain seq x y z
N ILE A 1 -6.79 -20.01 3.35
CA ILE A 1 -6.72 -18.58 3.71
C ILE A 1 -6.25 -17.75 2.52
N THR A 2 -6.69 -16.50 2.47
CA THR A 2 -6.27 -15.51 1.47
C THR A 2 -5.57 -14.38 2.20
N LEU A 3 -4.36 -14.05 1.73
CA LEU A 3 -3.60 -12.91 2.22
C LEU A 3 -3.76 -11.75 1.22
N LEU A 4 -4.21 -10.61 1.70
CA LEU A 4 -4.22 -9.35 0.96
C LEU A 4 -3.19 -8.42 1.59
N HIS A 5 -2.42 -7.76 0.75
CA HIS A 5 -1.40 -6.82 1.19
C HIS A 5 -1.56 -5.50 0.43
N LEU A 6 -1.66 -4.43 1.18
CA LEU A 6 -1.61 -3.04 0.70
C LEU A 6 -0.29 -2.43 1.17
N THR A 7 0.22 -1.48 0.43
CA THR A 7 1.37 -0.67 0.80
C THR A 7 1.43 0.57 -0.09
N ASP A 8 2.10 1.61 0.36
CA ASP A 8 2.41 2.80 -0.44
C ASP A 8 1.17 3.48 -1.04
N ILE A 9 0.10 3.62 -0.27
CA ILE A 9 -1.13 4.30 -0.72
C ILE A 9 -0.90 5.82 -0.88
N HIS A 10 0.05 6.39 -0.12
CA HIS A 10 0.47 7.79 -0.21
C HIS A 10 -0.67 8.81 -0.13
N GLY A 11 -1.66 8.56 0.73
CA GLY A 11 -2.80 9.45 0.91
C GLY A 11 -3.72 9.58 -0.32
N GLN A 12 -3.69 8.62 -1.26
CA GLN A 12 -4.44 8.67 -2.50
C GLN A 12 -5.85 8.10 -2.34
N LEU A 13 -6.76 8.90 -1.77
CA LEU A 13 -8.17 8.49 -1.62
C LEU A 13 -8.89 8.38 -2.97
N LYS A 14 -8.57 9.27 -3.93
CA LYS A 14 -9.28 9.37 -5.20
C LYS A 14 -8.44 8.83 -6.36
N PRO A 15 -9.08 8.28 -7.41
CA PRO A 15 -8.38 7.90 -8.62
C PRO A 15 -7.64 9.08 -9.27
N VAL A 16 -6.46 8.82 -9.83
CA VAL A 16 -5.61 9.82 -10.47
C VAL A 16 -5.24 9.40 -11.90
N PHE A 17 -4.87 10.38 -12.73
CA PHE A 17 -4.16 10.09 -13.96
C PHE A 17 -2.70 9.81 -13.61
N PHE A 18 -2.32 8.55 -13.67
CA PHE A 18 -0.96 8.12 -13.38
C PHE A 18 -0.24 7.79 -14.69
N ARG A 19 0.88 8.45 -14.92
CA ARG A 19 1.74 8.20 -16.08
C ARG A 19 2.97 7.42 -15.60
N PRO A 20 3.10 6.13 -15.95
CA PRO A 20 4.27 5.34 -15.59
C PRO A 20 5.57 5.95 -16.12
N PRO A 21 6.72 5.66 -15.47
CA PRO A 21 8.03 6.15 -15.91
C PRO A 21 8.36 5.77 -17.35
N SER A 22 9.05 6.68 -18.05
CA SER A 22 9.58 6.44 -19.40
C SER A 22 11.00 5.88 -19.40
N GLU A 23 11.71 6.14 -18.31
CA GLU A 23 13.12 5.77 -18.16
C GLU A 23 13.28 4.77 -17.02
N ASN A 24 14.27 3.91 -17.19
CA ASN A 24 14.68 2.95 -16.18
C ASN A 24 16.05 3.33 -15.64
N PHE A 25 16.19 3.27 -14.32
CA PHE A 25 17.44 3.59 -13.64
C PHE A 25 18.23 2.35 -13.18
N GLY A 26 17.99 1.20 -13.79
CA GLY A 26 18.82 0.02 -13.58
C GLY A 26 20.27 0.29 -14.01
N ILE A 27 21.25 -0.04 -13.14
CA ILE A 27 22.67 0.24 -13.38
C ILE A 27 23.42 -1.07 -13.56
N GLY A 28 24.29 -1.12 -14.55
CA GLY A 28 25.16 -2.26 -14.82
C GLY A 28 24.38 -3.54 -15.10
N LYS A 29 24.60 -4.59 -14.32
CA LYS A 29 23.93 -5.89 -14.50
C LYS A 29 22.42 -5.90 -14.23
N PHE A 30 21.88 -4.82 -13.67
CA PHE A 30 20.44 -4.67 -13.40
C PHE A 30 19.72 -3.89 -14.50
N GLU A 31 20.43 -3.37 -15.50
CA GLU A 31 19.82 -2.72 -16.65
C GLU A 31 19.03 -3.71 -17.50
N GLY A 32 17.77 -3.38 -17.82
CA GLY A 32 16.92 -4.17 -18.71
C GLY A 32 16.43 -5.51 -18.15
N ILE A 33 16.53 -5.74 -16.84
CA ILE A 33 15.93 -6.89 -16.15
C ILE A 33 14.95 -6.42 -15.06
N PRO A 34 13.98 -7.26 -14.66
CA PRO A 34 13.07 -6.90 -13.57
C PRO A 34 13.81 -6.57 -12.25
N PRO A 35 13.35 -5.57 -11.48
CA PRO A 35 12.16 -4.74 -11.71
C PRO A 35 12.40 -3.55 -12.66
N HIS A 36 13.57 -3.46 -13.27
CA HIS A 36 14.03 -2.33 -14.09
C HIS A 36 13.62 -2.47 -15.56
N LEU A 37 12.33 -2.58 -15.82
CA LEU A 37 11.75 -2.63 -17.16
C LEU A 37 10.75 -1.50 -17.37
N VAL A 38 10.77 -0.86 -18.54
CA VAL A 38 9.83 0.20 -18.90
C VAL A 38 9.38 0.08 -20.36
N GLY A 39 8.25 0.68 -20.68
CA GLY A 39 7.75 0.80 -22.05
C GLY A 39 7.60 -0.54 -22.76
N LYS A 40 8.07 -0.61 -24.02
CA LYS A 40 7.91 -1.81 -24.84
C LYS A 40 8.61 -3.04 -24.25
N VAL A 41 9.78 -2.87 -23.63
CA VAL A 41 10.53 -3.97 -23.02
C VAL A 41 9.73 -4.62 -21.89
N PHE A 42 9.01 -3.80 -21.08
CA PHE A 42 8.10 -4.29 -20.06
C PHE A 42 6.96 -5.11 -20.67
N LEU A 43 6.31 -4.59 -21.72
CA LEU A 43 5.20 -5.30 -22.37
C LEU A 43 5.66 -6.64 -22.96
N ASP A 44 6.78 -6.65 -23.66
CA ASP A 44 7.33 -7.86 -24.30
C ASP A 44 7.71 -8.91 -23.22
N TYR A 45 8.32 -8.49 -22.11
CA TYR A 45 8.74 -9.40 -21.05
C TYR A 45 7.56 -10.08 -20.35
N PHE A 46 6.49 -9.33 -20.09
CA PHE A 46 5.30 -9.85 -19.39
C PHE A 46 4.20 -10.36 -20.35
N GLY A 47 4.43 -10.33 -21.66
CA GLY A 47 3.43 -10.78 -22.64
C GLY A 47 2.16 -9.94 -22.66
N ILE A 48 2.29 -8.63 -22.42
CA ILE A 48 1.16 -7.69 -22.38
C ILE A 48 0.95 -7.09 -23.76
N GLU A 49 -0.28 -7.22 -24.30
CA GLU A 49 -0.64 -6.60 -25.56
C GLU A 49 -0.68 -5.07 -25.46
N PRO A 50 -0.10 -4.34 -26.44
CA PRO A 50 -0.19 -2.88 -26.50
C PRO A 50 -1.65 -2.39 -26.57
N ASN A 51 -1.88 -1.14 -26.18
CA ASN A 51 -3.21 -0.48 -26.23
C ASN A 51 -4.30 -1.18 -25.41
N THR A 52 -3.93 -1.93 -24.39
CA THR A 52 -4.85 -2.55 -23.44
C THR A 52 -4.89 -1.77 -22.12
N PRO A 53 -5.94 -1.98 -21.27
CA PRO A 53 -5.96 -1.41 -19.93
C PRO A 53 -4.70 -1.74 -19.11
N LEU A 54 -4.17 -2.96 -19.30
CA LEU A 54 -2.98 -3.41 -18.60
C LEU A 54 -1.72 -2.68 -19.09
N ALA A 55 -1.59 -2.50 -20.41
CA ALA A 55 -0.50 -1.70 -20.98
C ALA A 55 -0.54 -0.24 -20.51
N TYR A 56 -1.74 0.35 -20.43
CA TYR A 56 -1.96 1.69 -19.90
C TYR A 56 -1.59 1.82 -18.42
N ALA A 57 -1.91 0.81 -17.61
CA ALA A 57 -1.62 0.82 -16.18
C ALA A 57 -0.11 0.71 -15.87
N HIS A 58 0.66 0.07 -16.76
CA HIS A 58 2.06 -0.27 -16.48
C HIS A 58 3.10 0.44 -17.36
N THR A 59 2.68 1.12 -18.43
CA THR A 59 3.62 1.82 -19.32
C THR A 59 3.13 3.20 -19.73
N MET A 60 4.07 4.05 -20.13
CA MET A 60 3.74 5.39 -20.64
C MET A 60 3.43 5.39 -22.15
N LEU A 61 3.47 4.24 -22.82
CA LEU A 61 3.22 4.11 -24.25
C LEU A 61 1.78 4.52 -24.57
N ASP A 62 1.64 5.33 -25.60
CA ASP A 62 0.33 5.86 -26.06
C ASP A 62 -0.52 6.45 -24.92
N TYR A 63 0.14 7.03 -23.90
CA TYR A 63 -0.50 7.48 -22.67
C TYR A 63 -1.70 8.40 -22.89
N VAL A 64 -1.59 9.42 -23.77
CA VAL A 64 -2.65 10.41 -23.94
C VAL A 64 -3.93 9.83 -24.53
N PRO A 65 -3.90 9.06 -25.63
CA PRO A 65 -5.10 8.39 -26.14
C PRO A 65 -5.66 7.39 -25.13
N LEU A 66 -4.83 6.56 -24.48
CA LEU A 66 -5.27 5.56 -23.52
C LEU A 66 -5.84 6.19 -22.25
N ALA A 67 -5.28 7.31 -21.78
CA ALA A 67 -5.83 8.05 -20.65
C ALA A 67 -7.23 8.64 -20.95
N ARG A 68 -7.50 9.00 -22.21
CA ARG A 68 -8.84 9.43 -22.64
C ARG A 68 -9.83 8.28 -22.69
N GLU A 69 -9.36 7.11 -23.04
CA GLU A 69 -10.18 5.90 -23.15
C GLU A 69 -10.45 5.26 -21.78
N TYR A 70 -9.40 5.02 -20.99
CA TYR A 70 -9.51 4.27 -19.74
C TYR A 70 -9.65 5.16 -18.49
N GLY A 71 -9.28 6.43 -18.58
CA GLY A 71 -9.46 7.39 -17.51
C GLY A 71 -8.46 7.23 -16.36
N LYS A 72 -8.91 7.58 -15.16
CA LYS A 72 -8.10 7.57 -13.93
C LYS A 72 -7.91 6.16 -13.38
N LEU A 73 -6.73 5.91 -12.79
CA LEU A 73 -6.34 4.67 -12.13
C LEU A 73 -6.36 4.82 -10.60
N GLY A 74 -6.38 3.67 -9.91
CA GLY A 74 -6.33 3.61 -8.45
C GLY A 74 -7.59 4.15 -7.78
N GLY A 75 -7.41 4.69 -6.58
CA GLY A 75 -8.47 5.15 -5.69
C GLY A 75 -8.82 4.14 -4.61
N LEU A 76 -8.81 4.58 -3.35
CA LEU A 76 -9.06 3.70 -2.23
C LEU A 76 -10.51 3.16 -2.22
N ASP A 77 -11.46 3.89 -2.79
CA ASP A 77 -12.84 3.45 -2.99
C ASP A 77 -12.94 2.20 -3.89
N ARG A 78 -12.14 2.14 -4.96
CA ARG A 78 -12.06 0.97 -5.85
C ARG A 78 -11.33 -0.19 -5.17
N THR A 79 -10.25 0.12 -4.46
CA THR A 79 -9.51 -0.87 -3.65
C THR A 79 -10.42 -1.48 -2.59
N ALA A 80 -11.19 -0.67 -1.88
CA ALA A 80 -12.18 -1.14 -0.90
C ALA A 80 -13.26 -2.05 -1.53
N THR A 81 -13.72 -1.70 -2.75
CA THR A 81 -14.65 -2.54 -3.49
C THR A 81 -14.04 -3.90 -3.85
N LEU A 82 -12.78 -3.92 -4.31
CA LEU A 82 -12.06 -5.15 -4.61
C LEU A 82 -11.89 -6.03 -3.38
N ILE A 83 -11.44 -5.44 -2.26
CA ILE A 83 -11.28 -6.15 -0.98
C ILE A 83 -12.62 -6.73 -0.51
N LYS A 84 -13.71 -5.94 -0.58
CA LYS A 84 -15.05 -6.39 -0.22
C LYS A 84 -15.50 -7.60 -1.07
N ASN A 85 -15.23 -7.56 -2.37
CA ASN A 85 -15.58 -8.67 -3.28
C ASN A 85 -14.77 -9.92 -2.95
N ILE A 86 -13.47 -9.78 -2.68
CA ILE A 86 -12.62 -10.91 -2.29
C ILE A 86 -13.07 -11.50 -0.94
N ARG A 87 -13.37 -10.67 0.05
CA ARG A 87 -13.92 -11.13 1.33
C ARG A 87 -15.25 -11.88 1.15
N ALA A 88 -16.13 -11.38 0.28
CA ALA A 88 -17.41 -12.05 -0.01
C ALA A 88 -17.22 -13.40 -0.74
N GLU A 89 -16.27 -13.48 -1.68
CA GLU A 89 -15.97 -14.71 -2.44
C GLU A 89 -15.28 -15.77 -1.59
N ARG A 90 -14.30 -15.37 -0.79
CA ARG A 90 -13.42 -16.30 -0.04
C ARG A 90 -13.93 -16.65 1.36
N GLY A 91 -14.83 -15.84 1.90
CA GLY A 91 -15.24 -15.83 3.30
C GLY A 91 -14.41 -14.83 4.11
N GLU A 92 -15.09 -13.93 4.84
CA GLU A 92 -14.42 -12.87 5.60
C GLU A 92 -13.48 -13.43 6.67
N ASP A 93 -13.87 -14.54 7.27
CA ASP A 93 -13.09 -15.30 8.25
C ASP A 93 -11.83 -15.97 7.68
N LYS A 94 -11.65 -15.98 6.35
CA LYS A 94 -10.51 -16.59 5.65
C LYS A 94 -9.60 -15.59 4.97
N VAL A 95 -9.90 -14.30 5.10
CA VAL A 95 -9.09 -13.22 4.51
C VAL A 95 -8.35 -12.48 5.61
N LEU A 96 -7.05 -12.31 5.42
CA LEU A 96 -6.17 -11.46 6.23
C LEU A 96 -5.73 -10.28 5.37
N LEU A 97 -6.04 -9.05 5.78
CA LEU A 97 -5.64 -7.82 5.11
C LEU A 97 -4.55 -7.12 5.93
N LEU A 98 -3.39 -6.91 5.31
CA LEU A 98 -2.24 -6.25 5.92
C LEU A 98 -1.91 -4.96 5.19
N ASP A 99 -1.46 -3.95 5.94
CA ASP A 99 -0.94 -2.69 5.41
C ASP A 99 0.55 -2.57 5.72
N GLY A 100 1.36 -2.44 4.68
CA GLY A 100 2.82 -2.31 4.77
C GLY A 100 3.31 -0.89 5.07
N GLY A 101 2.40 0.06 5.33
CA GLY A 101 2.73 1.44 5.60
C GLY A 101 2.91 2.32 4.36
N ASP A 102 3.41 3.53 4.58
CA ASP A 102 3.43 4.62 3.61
C ASP A 102 2.03 4.99 3.10
N THR A 103 1.09 4.92 4.01
CA THR A 103 -0.34 5.05 3.75
C THR A 103 -0.84 6.46 4.09
N TRP A 104 -0.38 7.05 5.22
CA TRP A 104 -0.99 8.24 5.82
C TRP A 104 -0.43 9.56 5.32
N GLN A 105 0.55 9.57 4.44
CA GLN A 105 1.17 10.77 3.90
C GLN A 105 1.40 10.63 2.37
N GLY A 106 1.59 11.76 1.66
CA GLY A 106 1.93 11.78 0.24
C GLY A 106 0.94 12.55 -0.64
N SER A 107 -0.27 12.87 -0.15
CA SER A 107 -1.22 13.74 -0.86
C SER A 107 -1.34 15.12 -0.20
N TYR A 108 -1.85 16.10 -0.96
CA TYR A 108 -2.13 17.43 -0.41
C TYR A 108 -3.16 17.37 0.72
N THR A 109 -4.18 16.52 0.60
CA THR A 109 -5.21 16.36 1.62
C THR A 109 -4.60 15.80 2.89
N SER A 110 -3.87 14.70 2.81
CA SER A 110 -3.25 14.08 3.98
C SER A 110 -2.22 15.00 4.65
N LEU A 111 -1.51 15.83 3.86
CA LEU A 111 -0.64 16.86 4.42
C LEU A 111 -1.43 17.89 5.25
N LYS A 112 -2.60 18.30 4.80
CA LYS A 112 -3.45 19.27 5.50
C LYS A 112 -4.14 18.70 6.73
N THR A 113 -4.56 17.47 6.67
CA THR A 113 -5.20 16.75 7.78
C THR A 113 -4.19 16.09 8.71
N GLN A 114 -2.91 16.10 8.34
CA GLN A 114 -1.83 15.40 9.06
C GLN A 114 -2.19 13.91 9.27
N GLY A 115 -2.66 13.24 8.20
CA GLY A 115 -2.99 11.82 8.17
C GLY A 115 -4.39 11.44 8.69
N GLU A 116 -5.18 12.37 9.24
CA GLU A 116 -6.51 12.07 9.80
C GLU A 116 -7.48 11.49 8.75
N ASP A 117 -7.48 12.03 7.53
CA ASP A 117 -8.30 11.53 6.41
C ASP A 117 -8.02 10.08 6.05
N MET A 118 -6.73 9.69 6.10
CA MET A 118 -6.33 8.32 5.82
C MET A 118 -6.62 7.37 6.98
N LEU A 119 -6.46 7.84 8.21
CA LEU A 119 -6.85 7.09 9.39
C LEU A 119 -8.35 6.74 9.35
N GLU A 120 -9.23 7.70 9.07
CA GLU A 120 -10.67 7.45 8.92
C GLU A 120 -10.96 6.44 7.80
N ALA A 121 -10.28 6.58 6.66
CA ALA A 121 -10.44 5.67 5.53
C ALA A 121 -9.96 4.24 5.86
N MET A 122 -8.84 4.10 6.57
CA MET A 122 -8.30 2.78 6.94
C MET A 122 -9.15 2.10 8.02
N ASN A 123 -9.69 2.84 8.98
CA ASN A 123 -10.67 2.28 9.94
C ASN A 123 -11.92 1.73 9.24
N LEU A 124 -12.37 2.37 8.13
CA LEU A 124 -13.45 1.84 7.30
C LEU A 124 -13.04 0.61 6.49
N LEU A 125 -11.80 0.56 6.02
CA LEU A 125 -11.25 -0.55 5.23
C LEU A 125 -10.97 -1.80 6.08
N LYS A 126 -10.65 -1.59 7.37
CA LYS A 126 -10.40 -2.60 8.40
C LYS A 126 -9.28 -3.56 8.00
N PRO A 127 -8.03 -3.11 7.92
CA PRO A 127 -6.90 -4.03 7.87
C PRO A 127 -6.82 -4.81 9.20
N ASP A 128 -6.25 -6.01 9.15
CA ASP A 128 -6.04 -6.82 10.35
C ASP A 128 -4.80 -6.35 11.12
N ALA A 129 -3.78 -5.80 10.43
CA ALA A 129 -2.62 -5.15 11.04
C ALA A 129 -1.95 -4.18 10.07
N MET A 130 -1.19 -3.24 10.60
CA MET A 130 -0.40 -2.26 9.87
C MET A 130 1.02 -2.15 10.45
N VAL A 131 1.99 -1.81 9.62
CA VAL A 131 3.29 -1.28 10.02
C VAL A 131 3.45 0.15 9.51
N GLY A 132 4.36 0.92 10.10
CA GLY A 132 4.68 2.25 9.59
C GLY A 132 5.84 2.22 8.60
N HIS A 133 5.95 3.27 7.79
CA HIS A 133 7.08 3.57 6.92
C HIS A 133 7.39 5.06 7.03
N TRP A 134 6.87 5.92 6.18
CA TRP A 134 7.01 7.37 6.29
C TRP A 134 5.99 8.04 7.22
N GLU A 135 5.12 7.28 7.89
CA GLU A 135 4.24 7.77 8.95
C GLU A 135 5.02 8.47 10.07
N PHE A 136 6.25 8.02 10.34
CA PHE A 136 7.15 8.64 11.31
C PHE A 136 7.50 10.10 10.98
N THR A 137 7.38 10.53 9.73
CA THR A 137 7.60 11.93 9.32
C THR A 137 6.55 12.90 9.87
N LEU A 138 5.43 12.42 10.36
CA LEU A 138 4.41 13.22 11.05
C LEU A 138 4.90 13.71 12.42
N GLY A 139 5.97 13.12 12.94
CA GLY A 139 6.50 13.37 14.28
C GLY A 139 5.82 12.50 15.34
N GLN A 140 6.54 12.31 16.46
CA GLN A 140 6.15 11.37 17.51
C GLN A 140 4.76 11.65 18.08
N ASP A 141 4.48 12.90 18.45
CA ASP A 141 3.21 13.28 19.10
C ASP A 141 2.03 13.00 18.16
N ARG A 142 2.14 13.42 16.88
CA ARG A 142 1.06 13.23 15.92
C ARG A 142 0.86 11.76 15.55
N LEU A 143 1.94 11.02 15.38
CA LEU A 143 1.88 9.59 15.12
C LEU A 143 1.16 8.85 16.26
N SER A 144 1.50 9.16 17.52
CA SER A 144 0.85 8.58 18.69
C SER A 144 -0.66 8.88 18.72
N GLU A 145 -1.05 10.14 18.48
CA GLU A 145 -2.47 10.51 18.40
C GLU A 145 -3.25 9.72 17.35
N LEU A 146 -2.62 9.44 16.19
CA LEU A 146 -3.26 8.66 15.13
C LEU A 146 -3.36 7.19 15.51
N ILE A 147 -2.29 6.62 16.06
CA ILE A 147 -2.26 5.21 16.49
C ILE A 147 -3.28 4.95 17.59
N ASP A 148 -3.51 5.89 18.51
CA ASP A 148 -4.52 5.77 19.55
C ASP A 148 -5.98 5.71 19.01
N LYS A 149 -6.18 6.10 17.74
CA LYS A 149 -7.50 6.16 17.10
C LYS A 149 -7.73 5.07 16.06
N ILE A 150 -6.72 4.24 15.73
CA ILE A 150 -6.93 3.13 14.80
C ILE A 150 -7.61 1.94 15.48
N ASP A 151 -8.42 1.23 14.72
CA ASP A 151 -9.18 0.07 15.18
C ASP A 151 -8.46 -1.28 14.96
N PHE A 152 -7.16 -1.24 14.64
CA PHE A 152 -6.33 -2.41 14.31
C PHE A 152 -4.90 -2.26 14.87
N PRO A 153 -4.15 -3.35 15.06
CA PRO A 153 -2.78 -3.29 15.56
C PRO A 153 -1.82 -2.53 14.64
N PHE A 154 -1.04 -1.61 15.22
CA PHE A 154 0.15 -1.02 14.62
C PHE A 154 1.38 -1.75 15.19
N LEU A 155 2.12 -2.45 14.32
CA LEU A 155 3.22 -3.31 14.73
C LEU A 155 4.58 -2.68 14.42
N GLY A 156 5.57 -2.91 15.28
CA GLY A 156 6.90 -2.31 15.08
C GLY A 156 8.00 -2.91 15.95
N GLY A 157 8.38 -4.14 15.69
CA GLY A 157 9.34 -4.88 16.51
C GLY A 157 10.78 -4.36 16.49
N ASN A 158 11.11 -3.41 15.60
CA ASN A 158 12.43 -2.76 15.52
C ASN A 158 12.39 -1.26 15.85
N VAL A 159 11.33 -0.78 16.50
CA VAL A 159 11.21 0.61 16.97
C VAL A 159 11.39 0.64 18.47
N PHE A 160 12.39 1.39 18.93
CA PHE A 160 12.75 1.51 20.35
C PHE A 160 12.76 2.97 20.77
N ASP A 161 12.37 3.21 22.01
CA ASP A 161 12.56 4.49 22.66
C ASP A 161 14.06 4.76 22.86
N THR A 162 14.52 5.95 22.50
CA THR A 162 15.95 6.29 22.55
C THR A 162 16.47 6.61 23.96
N GLU A 163 15.58 6.85 24.92
CA GLU A 163 15.95 7.17 26.30
C GLU A 163 16.09 5.90 27.14
N TRP A 164 15.18 4.93 26.94
CA TRP A 164 15.06 3.75 27.79
C TRP A 164 15.43 2.44 27.07
N ASP A 165 15.64 2.48 25.73
CA ASP A 165 15.89 1.31 24.89
C ASP A 165 14.79 0.25 25.02
N GLU A 166 13.56 0.71 25.22
CA GLU A 166 12.37 -0.14 25.33
C GLU A 166 11.59 -0.17 24.00
N PRO A 167 10.95 -1.30 23.63
CA PRO A 167 10.10 -1.36 22.46
C PRO A 167 8.92 -0.38 22.55
N VAL A 168 8.69 0.41 21.51
CA VAL A 168 7.57 1.37 21.44
C VAL A 168 6.27 0.71 21.03
N PHE A 169 6.36 -0.31 20.17
CA PHE A 169 5.20 -1.01 19.62
C PHE A 169 5.31 -2.51 19.83
N GLU A 170 4.17 -3.19 19.81
CA GLU A 170 4.14 -4.65 19.76
C GLU A 170 4.82 -5.14 18.48
N SER A 171 5.64 -6.17 18.62
CA SER A 171 6.33 -6.77 17.47
C SER A 171 5.45 -7.72 16.67
N THR A 172 4.42 -8.31 17.30
CA THR A 172 3.69 -9.45 16.75
C THR A 172 2.25 -9.43 17.18
N SER A 173 1.34 -9.68 16.22
CA SER A 173 -0.07 -9.99 16.49
C SER A 173 -0.42 -11.38 15.98
N TYR A 174 -1.38 -12.02 16.66
CA TYR A 174 -1.84 -13.37 16.34
C TYR A 174 -3.28 -13.35 15.86
N PHE A 175 -3.54 -14.02 14.76
CA PHE A 175 -4.86 -14.12 14.15
C PHE A 175 -5.25 -15.58 13.95
N GLU A 176 -6.55 -15.85 13.95
CA GLU A 176 -7.09 -17.13 13.51
C GLU A 176 -8.01 -16.87 12.30
N LYS A 177 -7.64 -17.40 11.15
CA LYS A 177 -8.38 -17.25 9.89
C LYS A 177 -8.59 -18.62 9.26
N GLY A 178 -9.86 -18.98 9.00
CA GLY A 178 -10.22 -20.26 8.40
C GLY A 178 -9.68 -21.48 9.17
N GLY A 179 -9.57 -21.39 10.48
CA GLY A 179 -9.04 -22.43 11.37
C GLY A 179 -7.50 -22.53 11.39
N VAL A 180 -6.80 -21.56 10.75
CA VAL A 180 -5.33 -21.50 10.76
C VAL A 180 -4.87 -20.38 11.69
N LYS A 181 -3.95 -20.70 12.60
CA LYS A 181 -3.29 -19.71 13.46
C LYS A 181 -2.14 -19.05 12.70
N ILE A 182 -2.12 -17.72 12.68
CA ILE A 182 -1.19 -16.89 11.93
C ILE A 182 -0.53 -15.92 12.91
N ALA A 183 0.80 -15.88 12.91
CA ALA A 183 1.56 -14.81 13.56
C ALA A 183 1.98 -13.80 12.49
N VAL A 184 1.65 -12.51 12.71
CA VAL A 184 2.10 -11.39 11.90
C VAL A 184 3.16 -10.64 12.68
N ILE A 185 4.38 -10.60 12.15
CA ILE A 185 5.52 -9.88 12.73
C ILE A 185 5.70 -8.60 11.93
N GLY A 186 5.59 -7.45 12.62
CA GLY A 186 5.78 -6.13 12.01
C GLY A 186 7.18 -5.61 12.21
N GLN A 187 7.78 -5.13 11.12
CA GLN A 187 9.04 -4.40 11.15
C GLN A 187 8.96 -3.20 10.22
N HIS A 188 9.54 -2.09 10.65
CA HIS A 188 9.66 -0.89 9.86
C HIS A 188 10.95 -0.90 9.06
N PHE A 189 10.93 -0.22 7.92
CA PHE A 189 12.15 0.08 7.18
C PHE A 189 12.98 1.09 7.99
N PRO A 190 14.29 0.87 8.16
CA PRO A 190 15.16 1.76 8.92
C PRO A 190 15.44 3.07 8.21
#